data_900337e186da216b8d4a28eee4f41c04
#
_entry.id   900337e186da216b8d4a28eee4f41c04
#
_cell.length_a   1.000
_cell.length_b   1.000
_cell.length_c   1.000
_cell.angle_alpha   90.00
_cell.angle_beta   90.00
_cell.angle_gamma   90.00
#
_symmetry.space_group_name_H-M   'P 1'
#
loop_
_entity.id
_entity.type
_entity.pdbx_description
1 polymer ?
#
loop_
_entity_poly.entity_id
_entity_poly.type
_entity_poly.pdbx_seq_one_letter_code
_entity_poly.pdbx_strand_id
1 'polypeptide(L)'
;MTQCALCSSPDATAFEVAPRDVSVPVCDTCREGLENGPQDAPHWQCLNEAIWSTEPAVQVLAWRLLKGLSEAPWARDVLDIAYLDEDTLSWAEAGLETGDRIVHVDSNGTVLASGDTVTLIKDLPVKGAGFTAKRGTAVRKISLVEDNPRHLEGKVEGQRIVILCEFVKKA
;
A
#
# COMPACT_ATOMS: atom_id res chain seq x y z
N MET A 1 -6.85 6.48 33.16
CA MET A 1 -6.26 5.46 32.27
C MET A 1 -7.07 5.43 30.98
N THR A 2 -6.37 5.48 29.85
CA THR A 2 -7.02 5.47 28.56
C THR A 2 -7.12 4.03 28.06
N GLN A 3 -8.33 3.63 27.67
CA GLN A 3 -8.54 2.30 27.09
C GLN A 3 -8.33 2.33 25.57
N CYS A 4 -7.84 1.22 25.04
CA CYS A 4 -7.67 1.05 23.60
C CYS A 4 -9.03 1.13 22.89
N ALA A 5 -9.13 1.95 21.87
CA ALA A 5 -10.35 2.11 21.08
C ALA A 5 -10.75 0.85 20.29
N LEU A 6 -9.79 -0.06 20.07
CA LEU A 6 -10.01 -1.30 19.32
C LEU A 6 -10.34 -2.50 20.21
N CYS A 7 -9.52 -2.75 21.24
CA CYS A 7 -9.66 -3.96 22.07
C CYS A 7 -9.96 -3.69 23.53
N SER A 8 -10.13 -2.42 23.91
CA SER A 8 -10.41 -1.98 25.28
C SER A 8 -9.32 -2.32 26.32
N SER A 9 -8.13 -2.69 25.87
CA SER A 9 -7.00 -2.93 26.76
C SER A 9 -6.56 -1.65 27.46
N PRO A 10 -6.08 -1.72 28.71
CA PRO A 10 -5.53 -0.56 29.39
C PRO A 10 -4.21 -0.10 28.76
N ASP A 11 -3.73 1.07 29.17
CA ASP A 11 -2.46 1.63 28.76
C ASP A 11 -2.37 1.98 27.27
N ALA A 12 -3.49 2.43 26.70
CA ALA A 12 -3.52 2.92 25.33
C ALA A 12 -2.84 4.29 25.21
N THR A 13 -2.14 4.50 24.12
CA THR A 13 -1.51 5.78 23.77
C THR A 13 -2.06 6.30 22.45
N ALA A 14 -2.00 7.63 22.25
CA ALA A 14 -2.52 8.24 21.03
C ALA A 14 -1.79 7.70 19.78
N PHE A 15 -2.57 7.31 18.79
CA PHE A 15 -2.09 6.84 17.50
C PHE A 15 -2.73 7.71 16.40
N GLU A 16 -1.89 8.28 15.55
CA GLU A 16 -2.35 9.13 14.45
C GLU A 16 -2.94 8.29 13.32
N VAL A 17 -4.13 8.65 12.90
CA VAL A 17 -4.84 7.96 11.81
C VAL A 17 -4.60 8.72 10.50
N ALA A 18 -3.45 8.48 9.87
CA ALA A 18 -3.08 9.13 8.62
C ALA A 18 -4.08 8.82 7.49
N PRO A 19 -4.26 9.70 6.51
CA PRO A 19 -3.59 10.99 6.33
C PRO A 19 -4.23 12.16 7.07
N ARG A 20 -5.28 11.92 7.86
CA ARG A 20 -5.94 12.97 8.64
C ARG A 20 -5.23 13.21 9.97
N ASP A 21 -5.30 14.42 10.46
CA ASP A 21 -4.76 14.83 11.75
C ASP A 21 -5.75 14.46 12.88
N VAL A 22 -6.02 13.17 13.00
CA VAL A 22 -6.92 12.60 14.02
C VAL A 22 -6.18 11.47 14.73
N SER A 23 -6.22 11.46 16.04
CA SER A 23 -5.61 10.41 16.86
C SER A 23 -6.65 9.68 17.70
N VAL A 24 -6.45 8.38 17.87
CA VAL A 24 -7.24 7.54 18.76
C VAL A 24 -6.34 6.75 19.69
N PRO A 25 -6.79 6.43 20.92
CA PRO A 25 -5.98 5.64 21.82
C PRO A 25 -5.94 4.18 21.38
N VAL A 26 -4.73 3.63 21.24
CA VAL A 26 -4.50 2.22 20.94
C VAL A 26 -3.43 1.64 21.86
N CYS A 27 -3.57 0.37 22.23
CA CYS A 27 -2.56 -0.32 23.01
C CYS A 27 -1.36 -0.73 22.12
N ASP A 28 -0.27 -1.15 22.76
CA ASP A 28 0.94 -1.53 22.02
C ASP A 28 0.71 -2.67 21.03
N THR A 29 -0.10 -3.66 21.39
CA THR A 29 -0.43 -4.79 20.50
C THR A 29 -1.17 -4.34 19.23
N CYS A 30 -2.17 -3.47 19.39
CA CYS A 30 -2.91 -2.92 18.24
C CYS A 30 -2.02 -2.02 17.40
N ARG A 31 -1.18 -1.22 18.03
CA ARG A 31 -0.21 -0.36 17.35
C ARG A 31 0.76 -1.18 16.50
N GLU A 32 1.32 -2.24 17.07
CA GLU A 32 2.23 -3.13 16.36
C GLU A 32 1.56 -3.73 15.11
N GLY A 33 0.31 -4.17 15.23
CA GLY A 33 -0.46 -4.65 14.07
C GLY A 33 -0.70 -3.59 13.01
N LEU A 34 -0.90 -2.34 13.42
CA LEU A 34 -1.10 -1.21 12.48
C LEU A 34 0.20 -0.82 11.76
N GLU A 35 1.34 -0.91 12.45
CA GLU A 35 2.64 -0.49 11.91
C GLU A 35 3.33 -1.60 11.10
N ASN A 36 3.26 -2.83 11.57
CA ASN A 36 4.00 -3.97 11.01
C ASN A 36 3.13 -5.01 10.29
N GLY A 37 1.83 -4.82 10.30
CA GLY A 37 0.86 -5.77 9.77
C GLY A 37 0.40 -6.77 10.83
N PRO A 38 -0.93 -7.00 10.94
CA PRO A 38 -1.48 -7.93 11.91
C PRO A 38 -1.25 -9.37 11.47
N GLN A 39 -1.05 -10.26 12.46
CA GLN A 39 -1.02 -11.71 12.24
C GLN A 39 -2.29 -12.32 12.82
N ASP A 40 -2.83 -13.35 12.18
CA ASP A 40 -4.05 -14.00 12.66
C ASP A 40 -3.87 -14.55 14.08
N ALA A 41 -4.60 -13.95 15.01
CA ALA A 41 -4.55 -14.28 16.43
C ALA A 41 -5.89 -13.98 17.11
N PRO A 42 -6.19 -14.66 18.23
CA PRO A 42 -7.43 -14.39 18.99
C PRO A 42 -7.61 -12.94 19.43
N HIS A 43 -6.54 -12.20 19.62
CA HIS A 43 -6.57 -10.77 19.96
C HIS A 43 -7.42 -9.96 18.97
N TRP A 44 -7.35 -10.29 17.69
CA TRP A 44 -8.02 -9.53 16.62
C TRP A 44 -9.52 -9.77 16.53
N GLN A 45 -10.08 -10.68 17.31
CA GLN A 45 -11.53 -10.86 17.40
C GLN A 45 -12.25 -9.58 17.87
N CYS A 46 -11.52 -8.68 18.54
CA CYS A 46 -12.07 -7.36 18.93
C CYS A 46 -12.49 -6.52 17.71
N LEU A 47 -11.95 -6.78 16.54
CA LEU A 47 -12.29 -6.07 15.31
C LEU A 47 -13.74 -6.34 14.86
N ASN A 48 -14.33 -7.46 15.26
CA ASN A 48 -15.75 -7.73 15.01
C ASN A 48 -16.68 -6.67 15.62
N GLU A 49 -16.26 -6.06 16.70
CA GLU A 49 -17.00 -4.97 17.36
C GLU A 49 -16.47 -3.59 16.93
N ALA A 50 -15.16 -3.45 16.83
CA ALA A 50 -14.51 -2.17 16.49
C ALA A 50 -14.94 -1.62 15.13
N ILE A 51 -15.19 -2.48 14.15
CA ILE A 51 -15.63 -2.08 12.81
C ILE A 51 -17.02 -1.43 12.83
N TRP A 52 -17.81 -1.68 13.87
CA TRP A 52 -19.13 -1.10 14.05
C TRP A 52 -19.13 0.15 14.95
N SER A 53 -17.96 0.66 15.31
CA SER A 53 -17.85 1.87 16.12
C SER A 53 -18.56 3.05 15.47
N THR A 54 -19.09 3.94 16.30
CA THR A 54 -19.67 5.22 15.84
C THR A 54 -18.62 6.25 15.47
N GLU A 55 -17.35 6.00 15.83
CA GLU A 55 -16.25 6.90 15.52
C GLU A 55 -15.59 6.49 14.19
N PRO A 56 -15.59 7.35 13.17
CA PRO A 56 -14.98 7.03 11.88
C PRO A 56 -13.50 6.63 11.97
N ALA A 57 -12.73 7.30 12.83
CA ALA A 57 -11.33 6.99 13.03
C ALA A 57 -11.09 5.55 13.52
N VAL A 58 -11.93 5.05 14.42
CA VAL A 58 -11.89 3.67 14.92
C VAL A 58 -12.25 2.70 13.82
N GLN A 59 -13.28 2.99 13.03
CA GLN A 59 -13.68 2.18 11.88
C GLN A 59 -12.54 2.07 10.84
N VAL A 60 -11.85 3.18 10.58
CA VAL A 60 -10.70 3.23 9.66
C VAL A 60 -9.59 2.29 10.12
N LEU A 61 -9.21 2.34 11.38
CA LEU A 61 -8.17 1.46 11.95
C LEU A 61 -8.59 -0.01 11.92
N ALA A 62 -9.83 -0.30 12.31
CA ALA A 62 -10.38 -1.66 12.28
C ALA A 62 -10.38 -2.22 10.84
N TRP A 63 -10.80 -1.42 9.87
CA TRP A 63 -10.83 -1.80 8.47
C TRP A 63 -9.42 -2.10 7.93
N ARG A 64 -8.46 -1.26 8.27
CA ARG A 64 -7.05 -1.47 7.86
C ARG A 64 -6.47 -2.76 8.43
N LEU A 65 -6.73 -3.04 9.70
CA LEU A 65 -6.29 -4.29 10.32
C LEU A 65 -6.96 -5.51 9.69
N LEU A 66 -8.26 -5.44 9.43
CA LEU A 66 -8.99 -6.52 8.75
C LEU A 66 -8.46 -6.77 7.33
N LYS A 67 -8.10 -5.71 6.61
CA LYS A 67 -7.44 -5.85 5.29
C LYS A 67 -6.10 -6.55 5.39
N GLY A 68 -5.32 -6.27 6.42
CA GLY A 68 -4.06 -6.97 6.70
C GLY A 68 -4.27 -8.45 7.06
N LEU A 69 -5.46 -8.79 7.57
CA LEU A 69 -5.85 -10.16 7.91
C LEU A 69 -6.69 -10.84 6.81
N SER A 70 -6.67 -10.32 5.60
CA SER A 70 -7.53 -10.79 4.50
C SER A 70 -7.33 -12.27 4.12
N GLU A 71 -6.26 -12.89 4.56
CA GLU A 71 -6.04 -14.33 4.41
C GLU A 71 -6.90 -15.16 5.38
N ALA A 72 -7.32 -14.58 6.51
CA ALA A 72 -8.18 -15.22 7.47
C ALA A 72 -9.65 -15.15 7.01
N PRO A 73 -10.36 -16.29 6.92
CA PRO A 73 -11.75 -16.30 6.45
C PRO A 73 -12.68 -15.41 7.27
N TRP A 74 -12.55 -15.42 8.59
CA TRP A 74 -13.38 -14.60 9.48
C TRP A 74 -13.21 -13.09 9.23
N ALA A 75 -11.99 -12.64 8.93
CA ALA A 75 -11.71 -11.23 8.64
C ALA A 75 -12.35 -10.81 7.32
N ARG A 76 -12.32 -11.66 6.32
CA ARG A 76 -13.02 -11.43 5.05
C ARG A 76 -14.52 -11.31 5.24
N ASP A 77 -15.11 -12.23 6.01
CA ASP A 77 -16.54 -12.21 6.31
C ASP A 77 -16.94 -10.90 6.99
N VAL A 78 -16.14 -10.42 7.93
CA VAL A 78 -16.38 -9.14 8.61
C VAL A 78 -16.28 -7.97 7.63
N LEU A 79 -15.28 -7.96 6.75
CA LEU A 79 -15.13 -6.92 5.73
C LEU A 79 -16.32 -6.88 4.75
N ASP A 80 -16.85 -8.05 4.38
CA ASP A 80 -17.97 -8.15 3.45
C ASP A 80 -19.28 -7.56 4.03
N ILE A 81 -19.46 -7.65 5.33
CA ILE A 81 -20.64 -7.11 6.02
C ILE A 81 -20.39 -5.72 6.62
N ALA A 82 -19.15 -5.29 6.72
CA ALA A 82 -18.80 -3.99 7.27
C ALA A 82 -19.34 -2.86 6.40
N TYR A 83 -19.92 -1.86 7.03
CA TYR A 83 -20.41 -0.68 6.35
C TYR A 83 -19.61 0.55 6.80
N LEU A 84 -18.91 1.15 5.85
CA LEU A 84 -18.27 2.45 6.03
C LEU A 84 -18.88 3.41 5.01
N ASP A 85 -19.17 4.64 5.43
CA ASP A 85 -19.59 5.66 4.49
C ASP A 85 -18.44 5.99 3.51
N GLU A 86 -18.77 6.62 2.40
CA GLU A 86 -17.82 6.90 1.32
C GLU A 86 -16.61 7.70 1.80
N ASP A 87 -16.80 8.68 2.67
CA ASP A 87 -15.72 9.50 3.20
C ASP A 87 -14.79 8.69 4.12
N THR A 88 -15.37 7.87 5.00
CA THR A 88 -14.62 7.00 5.91
C THR A 88 -13.86 5.93 5.16
N LEU A 89 -14.48 5.32 4.15
CA LEU A 89 -13.84 4.31 3.30
C LEU A 89 -12.67 4.90 2.52
N SER A 90 -12.84 6.06 1.92
CA SER A 90 -11.78 6.78 1.21
C SER A 90 -10.60 7.09 2.14
N TRP A 91 -10.88 7.48 3.36
CA TRP A 91 -9.85 7.70 4.37
C TRP A 91 -9.10 6.42 4.72
N ALA A 92 -9.81 5.32 4.92
CA ALA A 92 -9.21 4.02 5.21
C ALA A 92 -8.28 3.55 4.08
N GLU A 93 -8.73 3.66 2.84
CA GLU A 93 -7.95 3.29 1.66
C GLU A 93 -6.70 4.15 1.47
N ALA A 94 -6.80 5.45 1.71
CA ALA A 94 -5.68 6.38 1.59
C ALA A 94 -4.50 6.01 2.51
N GLY A 95 -4.78 5.49 3.70
CA GLY A 95 -3.73 5.04 4.62
C GLY A 95 -3.03 3.77 4.17
N LEU A 96 -3.71 2.88 3.46
CA LEU A 96 -3.10 1.68 2.90
C LEU A 96 -2.17 2.01 1.73
N GLU A 97 -2.52 2.97 0.93
CA GLU A 97 -1.70 3.41 -0.20
C GLU A 97 -0.32 3.93 0.22
N THR A 98 -0.20 4.48 1.42
CA THR A 98 1.06 5.00 1.94
C THR A 98 1.91 3.94 2.65
N GLY A 99 1.32 2.81 3.08
CA GLY A 99 2.00 1.79 3.90
C GLY A 99 2.62 0.63 3.12
N ASP A 100 1.95 0.15 2.07
CA ASP A 100 2.33 -1.07 1.35
C ASP A 100 2.78 -0.82 -0.09
N ARG A 101 2.89 0.44 -0.50
CA ARG A 101 3.31 0.76 -1.85
C ARG A 101 4.80 0.52 -2.02
N ILE A 102 5.15 -0.43 -2.87
CA ILE A 102 6.51 -0.58 -3.38
C ILE A 102 6.81 0.68 -4.20
N VAL A 103 7.79 1.47 -3.73
CA VAL A 103 8.21 2.68 -4.41
C VAL A 103 9.24 2.31 -5.46
N HIS A 104 8.93 2.62 -6.73
CA HIS A 104 9.88 2.49 -7.82
C HIS A 104 10.60 3.83 -7.99
N VAL A 105 11.93 3.78 -8.08
CA VAL A 105 12.77 4.95 -8.30
C VAL A 105 13.66 4.73 -9.52
N ASP A 106 13.97 5.81 -10.22
CA ASP A 106 14.88 5.75 -11.36
C ASP A 106 16.35 5.67 -10.91
N SER A 107 17.27 5.73 -11.87
CA SER A 107 18.71 5.71 -11.58
C SER A 107 19.19 6.89 -10.74
N ASN A 108 18.45 7.98 -10.71
CA ASN A 108 18.75 9.18 -9.95
C ASN A 108 18.04 9.24 -8.57
N GLY A 109 17.18 8.26 -8.27
CA GLY A 109 16.39 8.25 -7.05
C GLY A 109 15.07 9.00 -7.16
N THR A 110 14.65 9.42 -8.35
CA THR A 110 13.35 10.07 -8.57
C THR A 110 12.22 9.04 -8.55
N VAL A 111 11.18 9.31 -7.79
CA VAL A 111 10.02 8.42 -7.68
C VAL A 111 9.29 8.31 -9.03
N LEU A 112 9.05 7.09 -9.46
CA LEU A 112 8.30 6.77 -10.68
C LEU A 112 6.85 6.43 -10.35
N ALA A 113 5.95 6.80 -11.24
CA ALA A 113 4.53 6.46 -11.15
C ALA A 113 4.06 5.82 -12.46
N SER A 114 2.99 5.02 -12.38
CA SER A 114 2.39 4.43 -13.58
C SER A 114 1.89 5.54 -14.52
N GLY A 115 2.18 5.40 -15.80
CA GLY A 115 1.87 6.40 -16.82
C GLY A 115 2.97 7.43 -17.07
N ASP A 116 4.04 7.42 -16.26
CA ASP A 116 5.19 8.30 -16.47
C ASP A 116 5.97 7.96 -17.76
N THR A 117 6.76 8.91 -18.21
CA THR A 117 7.70 8.72 -19.30
C THR A 117 9.11 8.65 -18.74
N VAL A 118 9.87 7.67 -19.14
CA VAL A 118 11.28 7.49 -18.75
C VAL A 118 12.16 7.38 -19.97
N THR A 119 13.43 7.70 -19.80
CA THR A 119 14.44 7.60 -20.86
C THR A 119 15.51 6.59 -20.47
N LEU A 120 15.88 5.71 -21.37
CA LEU A 120 16.95 4.74 -21.13
C LEU A 120 18.30 5.45 -21.02
N ILE A 121 19.07 5.08 -19.99
CA ILE A 121 20.43 5.61 -19.78
C ILE A 121 21.51 4.66 -20.30
N LYS A 122 21.13 3.46 -20.68
CA LYS A 122 22.02 2.41 -21.24
C LYS A 122 21.31 1.67 -22.35
N ASP A 123 22.11 1.07 -23.26
CA ASP A 123 21.57 0.17 -24.23
C ASP A 123 21.09 -1.12 -23.56
N LEU A 124 19.85 -1.52 -23.84
CA LEU A 124 19.25 -2.74 -23.30
C LEU A 124 18.95 -3.74 -24.40
N PRO A 125 19.63 -4.89 -24.41
CA PRO A 125 19.25 -5.97 -25.32
C PRO A 125 17.94 -6.59 -24.81
N VAL A 126 16.92 -6.62 -25.68
CA VAL A 126 15.60 -7.19 -25.34
C VAL A 126 15.60 -8.65 -25.80
N LYS A 127 15.70 -9.57 -24.83
CA LYS A 127 15.62 -11.00 -25.11
C LYS A 127 14.20 -11.36 -25.58
N GLY A 128 14.11 -12.07 -26.69
CA GLY A 128 12.84 -12.52 -27.26
C GLY A 128 12.20 -11.58 -28.27
N ALA A 129 12.63 -10.32 -28.36
CA ALA A 129 12.11 -9.35 -29.31
C ALA A 129 13.09 -9.14 -30.50
N GLY A 130 14.33 -9.62 -30.39
CA GLY A 130 15.32 -9.55 -31.45
C GLY A 130 15.90 -8.16 -31.72
N PHE A 131 15.75 -7.21 -30.82
CA PHE A 131 16.31 -5.86 -30.95
C PHE A 131 16.94 -5.38 -29.65
N THR A 132 17.75 -4.34 -29.72
CA THR A 132 18.37 -3.67 -28.59
C THR A 132 17.75 -2.28 -28.44
N ALA A 133 17.19 -1.99 -27.29
CA ALA A 133 16.71 -0.65 -26.96
C ALA A 133 17.90 0.24 -26.63
N LYS A 134 18.14 1.26 -27.45
CA LYS A 134 19.32 2.11 -27.32
C LYS A 134 19.15 3.16 -26.22
N ARG A 135 20.28 3.60 -25.66
CA ARG A 135 20.35 4.74 -24.76
C ARG A 135 19.65 5.96 -25.38
N GLY A 136 18.87 6.66 -24.56
CA GLY A 136 18.09 7.81 -25.00
C GLY A 136 16.71 7.48 -25.54
N THR A 137 16.34 6.20 -25.61
CA THR A 137 15.00 5.78 -26.00
C THR A 137 13.99 6.19 -24.93
N ALA A 138 12.96 6.94 -25.32
CA ALA A 138 11.88 7.30 -24.43
C ALA A 138 10.85 6.17 -24.34
N VAL A 139 10.53 5.77 -23.12
CA VAL A 139 9.50 4.77 -22.83
C VAL A 139 8.34 5.50 -22.18
N ARG A 140 7.21 5.52 -22.86
CA ARG A 140 6.00 6.23 -22.42
C ARG A 140 5.00 5.28 -21.80
N LYS A 141 4.16 5.82 -20.90
CA LYS A 141 3.09 5.07 -20.23
C LYS A 141 3.62 3.79 -19.59
N ILE A 142 4.63 3.95 -18.76
CA ILE A 142 5.19 2.83 -17.99
C ILE A 142 4.17 2.28 -17.00
N SER A 143 4.26 0.99 -16.74
CA SER A 143 3.53 0.33 -15.66
C SER A 143 4.54 -0.18 -14.64
N LEU A 144 4.25 0.03 -13.36
CA LEU A 144 5.11 -0.46 -12.29
C LEU A 144 4.76 -1.91 -11.98
N VAL A 145 5.78 -2.77 -11.82
CA VAL A 145 5.59 -4.15 -11.39
C VAL A 145 5.36 -4.16 -9.88
N GLU A 146 4.19 -4.58 -9.45
CA GLU A 146 3.79 -4.55 -8.04
C GLU A 146 4.63 -5.47 -7.16
N ASP A 147 5.14 -6.56 -7.72
CA ASP A 147 5.90 -7.57 -6.98
C ASP A 147 7.39 -7.26 -6.86
N ASN A 148 7.90 -6.28 -7.61
CA ASN A 148 9.33 -6.01 -7.65
C ASN A 148 9.61 -4.51 -7.78
N PRO A 149 10.23 -3.87 -6.76
CA PRO A 149 10.51 -2.43 -6.78
C PRO A 149 11.59 -2.02 -7.79
N ARG A 150 12.29 -2.98 -8.38
CA ARG A 150 13.36 -2.72 -9.35
C ARG A 150 12.91 -2.85 -10.80
N HIS A 151 11.72 -3.39 -11.04
CA HIS A 151 11.22 -3.65 -12.39
C HIS A 151 10.06 -2.72 -12.73
N LEU A 152 10.04 -2.30 -13.98
CA LEU A 152 8.90 -1.62 -14.58
C LEU A 152 8.64 -2.24 -15.97
N GLU A 153 7.43 -2.08 -16.46
CA GLU A 153 7.05 -2.49 -17.81
C GLU A 153 6.80 -1.27 -18.67
N GLY A 154 7.20 -1.35 -19.92
CA GLY A 154 6.95 -0.29 -20.89
C GLY A 154 6.91 -0.80 -22.30
N LYS A 155 6.36 -0.01 -23.23
CA LYS A 155 6.36 -0.33 -24.64
C LYS A 155 7.54 0.36 -25.32
N VAL A 156 8.36 -0.44 -25.99
CA VAL A 156 9.43 0.02 -26.87
C VAL A 156 9.19 -0.59 -28.23
N GLU A 157 9.11 0.26 -29.25
CA GLU A 157 8.84 -0.16 -30.65
C GLU A 157 7.57 -1.03 -30.80
N GLY A 158 6.54 -0.74 -29.98
CA GLY A 158 5.28 -1.46 -30.00
C GLY A 158 5.27 -2.78 -29.21
N GLN A 159 6.38 -3.16 -28.61
CA GLN A 159 6.48 -4.37 -27.80
C GLN A 159 6.58 -4.03 -26.31
N ARG A 160 5.83 -4.76 -25.50
CA ARG A 160 5.88 -4.63 -24.05
C ARG A 160 7.08 -5.39 -23.51
N ILE A 161 7.95 -4.68 -22.80
CA ILE A 161 9.17 -5.25 -22.20
C ILE A 161 9.26 -4.89 -20.74
N VAL A 162 9.96 -5.70 -19.97
CA VAL A 162 10.30 -5.43 -18.57
C VAL A 162 11.68 -4.76 -18.55
N ILE A 163 11.76 -3.61 -17.88
CA ILE A 163 12.97 -2.79 -17.79
C ILE A 163 13.35 -2.63 -16.32
N LEU A 164 14.66 -2.68 -16.04
CA LEU A 164 15.14 -2.37 -14.69
C LEU A 164 15.09 -0.87 -14.44
N CYS A 165 14.54 -0.47 -13.29
CA CYS A 165 14.43 0.95 -12.91
C CYS A 165 15.79 1.65 -12.85
N GLU A 166 16.86 0.93 -12.52
CA GLU A 166 18.24 1.47 -12.49
C GLU A 166 18.79 1.86 -13.86
N PHE A 167 18.16 1.43 -14.95
CA PHE A 167 18.57 1.71 -16.32
C PHE A 167 17.77 2.84 -16.99
N VAL A 168 16.91 3.50 -16.23
CA VAL A 168 16.05 4.58 -16.73
C VAL A 168 16.18 5.84 -15.88
N LYS A 169 15.85 6.96 -16.46
CA LYS A 169 15.67 8.23 -15.74
C LYS A 169 14.32 8.82 -16.09
N LYS A 170 13.69 9.48 -15.14
CA LYS A 170 12.43 10.18 -15.39
C LYS A 170 12.69 11.33 -16.37
N ALA A 171 11.90 11.32 -17.42
CA ALA A 171 12.01 12.36 -18.45
C ALA A 171 11.35 13.67 -18.00
#